data_53b7cf2211840e5a4f9aadf2cdcd343c
#
_entry.id   53b7cf2211840e5a4f9aadf2cdcd343c
#
_cell.length_a   1.000
_cell.length_b   1.000
_cell.length_c   1.000
_cell.angle_alpha   90.00
_cell.angle_beta   90.00
_cell.angle_gamma   90.00
#
_symmetry.space_group_name_H-M   'P 1'
#
loop_
_entity.id
_entity.type
_entity.pdbx_description
1 polymer ?
#
loop_
_entity_poly.entity_id
_entity_poly.type
_entity_poly.pdbx_seq_one_letter_code
_entity_poly.pdbx_strand_id
1 'polypeptide(L)'
;MIVNTTNIQEITTLEKEVVTAKPKKAKLDTKDFKNLPLDKWNSTTIREYIKFLNVARFGIPAVTFNVRQENGMISKFIKEYGIETTKAFIEECVKSYRPNPNYPTVNFATMYSYMKAYELPRVMKAQYEANRLEQIKAKAQASIKSTVDNVENYF
;
A
#
# COMPACT_ATOMS: atom_id res chain seq x y z
N MET A 1 -41.86 49.77 -16.73
CA MET A 1 -41.26 48.61 -16.03
C MET A 1 -39.78 48.78 -16.06
N ILE A 2 -39.20 49.07 -14.92
CA ILE A 2 -37.73 49.15 -14.78
C ILE A 2 -37.26 47.77 -14.36
N VAL A 3 -36.65 47.05 -15.28
CA VAL A 3 -35.96 45.78 -14.96
C VAL A 3 -34.67 46.16 -14.24
N ASN A 4 -34.55 45.73 -13.01
CA ASN A 4 -33.42 46.06 -12.16
C ASN A 4 -32.17 45.36 -12.72
N THR A 5 -31.36 46.09 -13.47
CA THR A 5 -30.08 45.63 -14.04
C THR A 5 -29.08 45.17 -12.99
N THR A 6 -29.26 45.56 -11.74
CA THR A 6 -28.40 45.17 -10.59
C THR A 6 -28.52 43.71 -10.28
N ASN A 7 -29.68 43.07 -10.43
CA ASN A 7 -29.88 41.64 -10.15
C ASN A 7 -29.18 40.72 -11.17
N ILE A 8 -29.08 41.16 -12.43
CA ILE A 8 -28.43 40.37 -13.49
C ILE A 8 -26.89 40.37 -13.29
N GLN A 9 -26.32 41.47 -12.82
CA GLN A 9 -24.90 41.56 -12.55
C GLN A 9 -24.49 40.76 -11.33
N GLU A 10 -25.29 40.72 -10.25
CA GLU A 10 -25.06 39.89 -9.07
C GLU A 10 -25.14 38.39 -9.40
N ILE A 11 -26.10 37.94 -10.18
CA ILE A 11 -26.25 36.56 -10.64
C ILE A 11 -25.06 36.16 -11.51
N THR A 12 -24.60 37.03 -12.41
CA THR A 12 -23.45 36.77 -13.27
C THR A 12 -22.14 36.69 -12.48
N THR A 13 -22.00 37.46 -11.41
CA THR A 13 -20.85 37.44 -10.53
C THR A 13 -20.81 36.16 -9.68
N LEU A 14 -21.97 35.73 -9.18
CA LEU A 14 -22.10 34.46 -8.42
C LEU A 14 -21.82 33.24 -9.32
N GLU A 15 -22.28 33.22 -10.56
CA GLU A 15 -21.98 32.15 -11.51
C GLU A 15 -20.49 32.09 -11.86
N LYS A 16 -19.79 33.21 -11.97
CA LYS A 16 -18.36 33.27 -12.19
C LYS A 16 -17.53 32.74 -10.99
N GLU A 17 -17.96 33.01 -9.76
CA GLU A 17 -17.31 32.49 -8.56
C GLU A 17 -17.48 30.97 -8.42
N VAL A 18 -18.60 30.41 -8.79
CA VAL A 18 -18.86 28.97 -8.77
C VAL A 18 -18.04 28.21 -9.82
N VAL A 19 -17.78 28.81 -10.97
CA VAL A 19 -17.02 28.18 -12.06
C VAL A 19 -15.51 28.22 -11.82
N THR A 20 -15.01 29.16 -11.02
CA THR A 20 -13.57 29.28 -10.74
C THR A 20 -13.08 28.43 -9.57
N ALA A 21 -13.97 27.86 -8.76
CA ALA A 21 -13.60 26.89 -7.75
C ALA A 21 -13.24 25.55 -8.43
N LYS A 22 -11.97 25.38 -8.77
CA LYS A 22 -11.44 24.05 -9.14
C LYS A 22 -11.78 23.08 -8.00
N PRO A 23 -12.37 21.91 -8.30
CA PRO A 23 -12.61 20.91 -7.27
C PRO A 23 -11.25 20.58 -6.65
N LYS A 24 -11.07 20.93 -5.38
CA LYS A 24 -9.92 20.48 -4.61
C LYS A 24 -9.94 18.96 -4.68
N LYS A 25 -8.98 18.37 -5.38
CA LYS A 25 -8.78 16.91 -5.35
C LYS A 25 -8.77 16.52 -3.89
N ALA A 26 -9.69 15.64 -3.50
CA ALA A 26 -9.73 15.12 -2.13
C ALA A 26 -8.34 14.59 -1.80
N LYS A 27 -7.68 15.21 -0.80
CA LYS A 27 -6.34 14.80 -0.37
C LYS A 27 -6.46 13.41 0.22
N LEU A 28 -5.83 12.43 -0.41
CA LEU A 28 -5.80 11.07 0.09
C LEU A 28 -5.19 11.06 1.48
N ASP A 29 -5.89 10.46 2.45
CA ASP A 29 -5.35 10.27 3.79
C ASP A 29 -4.32 9.13 3.77
N THR A 30 -3.06 9.48 3.79
CA THR A 30 -1.94 8.53 3.76
C THR A 30 -1.83 7.68 5.02
N LYS A 31 -2.56 8.01 6.08
CA LYS A 31 -2.63 7.21 7.31
C LYS A 31 -3.67 6.10 7.24
N ASP A 32 -4.65 6.22 6.37
CA ASP A 32 -5.73 5.26 6.23
C ASP A 32 -5.35 4.12 5.27
N PHE A 33 -4.48 3.23 5.73
CA PHE A 33 -4.02 2.10 4.93
C PHE A 33 -5.14 1.13 4.52
N LYS A 34 -6.25 1.08 5.26
CA LYS A 34 -7.38 0.18 4.97
C LYS A 34 -8.13 0.56 3.71
N ASN A 35 -8.28 1.86 3.46
CA ASN A 35 -9.01 2.38 2.31
C ASN A 35 -8.08 2.86 1.18
N LEU A 36 -6.78 2.91 1.42
CA LEU A 36 -5.80 3.35 0.45
C LEU A 36 -5.31 2.17 -0.40
N PRO A 37 -5.39 2.24 -1.75
CA PRO A 37 -4.83 1.21 -2.61
C PRO A 37 -3.31 1.07 -2.37
N LEU A 38 -2.79 -0.14 -2.47
CA LEU A 38 -1.41 -0.47 -2.14
C LEU A 38 -0.37 0.36 -2.93
N ASP A 39 -0.67 0.66 -4.19
CA ASP A 39 0.19 1.50 -5.05
C ASP A 39 0.31 2.96 -4.57
N LYS A 40 -0.57 3.40 -3.69
CA LYS A 40 -0.56 4.74 -3.08
C LYS A 40 0.07 4.78 -1.68
N TRP A 41 0.47 3.64 -1.16
CA TRP A 41 1.13 3.58 0.15
C TRP A 41 2.49 4.26 0.10
N ASN A 42 2.80 4.99 1.17
CA ASN A 42 4.10 5.63 1.37
C ASN A 42 4.66 5.28 2.76
N SER A 43 5.76 5.90 3.15
CA SER A 43 6.37 5.65 4.46
C SER A 43 5.43 5.90 5.65
N THR A 44 4.58 6.92 5.56
CA THR A 44 3.57 7.20 6.60
C THR A 44 2.53 6.08 6.67
N THR A 45 2.03 5.61 5.54
CA THR A 45 1.09 4.49 5.45
C THR A 45 1.68 3.21 6.04
N ILE A 46 2.91 2.90 5.70
CA ILE A 46 3.65 1.74 6.22
C ILE A 46 3.81 1.83 7.74
N ARG A 47 4.13 2.98 8.28
CA ARG A 47 4.26 3.15 9.73
C ARG A 47 2.94 2.93 10.46
N GLU A 48 1.84 3.44 9.94
CA GLU A 48 0.51 3.18 10.50
C GLU A 48 0.14 1.68 10.41
N TYR A 49 0.52 1.03 9.33
CA TYR A 49 0.33 -0.41 9.17
C TYR A 49 1.15 -1.23 10.18
N ILE A 50 2.41 -0.85 10.42
CA ILE A 50 3.26 -1.47 11.45
C ILE A 50 2.64 -1.32 12.84
N LYS A 51 2.13 -0.14 13.18
CA LYS A 51 1.40 0.07 14.44
C LYS A 51 0.19 -0.85 14.58
N PHE A 52 -0.61 -0.95 13.52
CA PHE A 52 -1.77 -1.83 13.48
C PHE A 52 -1.39 -3.29 13.71
N LEU A 53 -0.36 -3.80 13.03
CA LEU A 53 0.10 -5.18 13.18
C LEU A 53 0.62 -5.46 14.60
N ASN A 54 1.35 -4.51 15.20
CA ASN A 54 1.83 -4.64 16.57
C ASN A 54 0.67 -4.66 17.58
N VAL A 55 -0.34 -3.82 17.42
CA VAL A 55 -1.55 -3.85 18.26
C VAL A 55 -2.27 -5.19 18.11
N ALA A 56 -2.43 -5.68 16.89
CA ALA A 56 -3.11 -6.94 16.63
C ALA A 56 -2.40 -8.14 17.27
N ARG A 57 -1.08 -8.14 17.27
CA ARG A 57 -0.28 -9.27 17.78
C ARG A 57 0.15 -9.10 19.24
N PHE A 58 0.61 -7.91 19.62
CA PHE A 58 1.22 -7.65 20.94
C PHE A 58 0.36 -6.81 21.87
N GLY A 59 -0.76 -6.27 21.38
CA GLY A 59 -1.71 -5.48 22.17
C GLY A 59 -1.34 -4.00 22.34
N ILE A 60 -0.18 -3.57 21.87
CA ILE A 60 0.30 -2.19 21.93
C ILE A 60 0.93 -1.76 20.60
N PRO A 61 0.82 -0.46 20.24
CA PRO A 61 1.41 0.03 19.00
C PRO A 61 2.95 0.05 19.06
N ALA A 62 3.58 -0.10 17.91
CA ALA A 62 5.02 0.05 17.78
C ALA A 62 5.45 1.50 18.12
N VAL A 63 6.56 1.64 18.81
CA VAL A 63 7.16 2.93 19.15
C VAL A 63 8.24 3.27 18.13
N THR A 64 8.15 4.46 17.55
CA THR A 64 9.17 5.01 16.66
C THR A 64 9.98 6.07 17.41
N PHE A 65 11.27 5.84 17.57
CA PHE A 65 12.17 6.78 18.25
C PHE A 65 12.56 7.97 17.38
N ASN A 66 12.79 7.73 16.10
CA ASN A 66 13.13 8.77 15.12
C ASN A 66 12.28 8.61 13.86
N VAL A 67 11.20 9.36 13.79
CA VAL A 67 10.22 9.33 12.69
C VAL A 67 10.85 9.66 11.34
N ARG A 68 11.72 10.66 11.29
CA ARG A 68 12.38 11.10 10.05
C ARG A 68 13.32 10.03 9.50
N GLN A 69 14.10 9.44 10.37
CA GLN A 69 15.03 8.36 9.99
C GLN A 69 14.27 7.13 9.51
N GLU A 70 13.26 6.72 10.24
CA GLU A 70 12.43 5.55 9.88
C GLU A 70 11.69 5.76 8.56
N ASN A 71 11.12 6.94 8.33
CA ASN A 71 10.51 7.29 7.04
C ASN A 71 11.51 7.20 5.88
N GLY A 72 12.73 7.67 6.07
CA GLY A 72 13.79 7.56 5.08
C GLY A 72 14.17 6.11 4.76
N MET A 73 14.30 5.28 5.79
CA MET A 73 14.56 3.84 5.63
C MET A 73 13.44 3.11 4.90
N ILE A 74 12.18 3.39 5.26
CA ILE A 74 11.00 2.80 4.60
C ILE A 74 10.93 3.24 3.14
N SER A 75 11.09 4.52 2.85
CA SER A 75 11.05 5.05 1.48
C SER A 75 12.11 4.42 0.60
N LYS A 76 13.32 4.27 1.12
CA LYS A 76 14.43 3.60 0.42
C LYS A 76 14.12 2.12 0.17
N PHE A 77 13.55 1.43 1.15
CA PHE A 77 13.17 0.02 1.05
C PHE A 77 12.08 -0.20 0.00
N ILE A 78 11.04 0.65 -0.02
CA ILE A 78 9.99 0.61 -1.04
C ILE A 78 10.57 0.83 -2.44
N LYS A 79 11.49 1.78 -2.59
CA LYS A 79 12.13 2.08 -3.85
C LYS A 79 13.00 0.93 -4.36
N GLU A 80 13.67 0.21 -3.47
CA GLU A 80 14.57 -0.89 -3.79
C GLU A 80 13.83 -2.20 -4.07
N TYR A 81 12.82 -2.55 -3.29
CA TYR A 81 12.13 -3.85 -3.32
C TYR A 81 10.67 -3.79 -3.79
N GLY A 82 10.07 -2.62 -3.87
CA GLY A 82 8.67 -2.42 -4.19
C GLY A 82 7.75 -2.50 -2.96
N ILE A 83 6.55 -1.96 -3.12
CA ILE A 83 5.58 -1.87 -2.02
C ILE A 83 5.03 -3.24 -1.57
N GLU A 84 4.81 -4.15 -2.51
CA GLU A 84 4.30 -5.49 -2.23
C GLU A 84 5.28 -6.30 -1.39
N THR A 85 6.57 -6.28 -1.77
CA THR A 85 7.64 -6.92 -1.01
C THR A 85 7.83 -6.28 0.34
N THR A 86 7.74 -4.95 0.43
CA THR A 86 7.83 -4.21 1.70
C THR A 86 6.73 -4.63 2.66
N LYS A 87 5.49 -4.69 2.19
CA LYS A 87 4.34 -5.12 2.98
C LYS A 87 4.52 -6.56 3.49
N ALA A 88 4.88 -7.49 2.60
CA ALA A 88 5.10 -8.88 2.95
C ALA A 88 6.27 -9.07 3.94
N PHE A 89 7.35 -8.32 3.77
CA PHE A 89 8.49 -8.29 4.69
C PHE A 89 8.08 -7.86 6.11
N ILE A 90 7.29 -6.79 6.21
CA ILE A 90 6.79 -6.28 7.49
C ILE A 90 5.89 -7.30 8.17
N GLU A 91 4.97 -7.92 7.44
CA GLU A 91 4.08 -8.96 7.96
C GLU A 91 4.87 -10.15 8.50
N GLU A 92 5.89 -10.61 7.79
CA GLU A 92 6.73 -11.72 8.20
C GLU A 92 7.59 -11.36 9.43
N CYS A 93 8.14 -10.15 9.46
CA CYS A 93 8.89 -9.66 10.62
C CYS A 93 8.03 -9.61 11.88
N VAL A 94 6.82 -9.05 11.80
CA VAL A 94 5.91 -9.00 12.96
C VAL A 94 5.51 -10.41 13.40
N LYS A 95 5.27 -11.31 12.46
CA LYS A 95 4.91 -12.70 12.74
C LYS A 95 6.01 -13.48 13.46
N SER A 96 7.26 -13.30 13.06
CA SER A 96 8.41 -14.01 13.61
C SER A 96 9.05 -13.33 14.82
N TYR A 97 8.75 -12.05 15.06
CA TYR A 97 9.31 -11.30 16.18
C TYR A 97 8.91 -11.88 17.52
N ARG A 98 9.89 -12.06 18.39
CA ARG A 98 9.71 -12.52 19.79
C ARG A 98 9.89 -11.34 20.73
N PRO A 99 8.78 -10.81 21.32
CA PRO A 99 8.87 -9.70 22.26
C PRO A 99 9.54 -10.10 23.55
N ASN A 100 10.18 -9.13 24.18
CA ASN A 100 10.72 -9.25 25.54
C ASN A 100 10.32 -8.03 26.38
N PRO A 101 10.49 -8.03 27.71
CA PRO A 101 10.05 -6.92 28.56
C PRO A 101 10.66 -5.56 28.20
N ASN A 102 11.88 -5.52 27.66
CA ASN A 102 12.53 -4.29 27.24
C ASN A 102 12.10 -3.81 25.84
N TYR A 103 11.71 -4.76 24.98
CA TYR A 103 11.32 -4.51 23.59
C TYR A 103 10.03 -5.28 23.26
N PRO A 104 8.89 -4.80 23.79
CA PRO A 104 7.60 -5.49 23.65
C PRO A 104 6.99 -5.40 22.26
N THR A 105 7.48 -4.50 21.41
CA THR A 105 7.02 -4.27 20.04
C THR A 105 8.20 -4.20 19.07
N VAL A 106 7.89 -4.32 17.78
CA VAL A 106 8.90 -4.21 16.72
C VAL A 106 8.57 -3.05 15.78
N ASN A 107 9.52 -2.14 15.59
CA ASN A 107 9.45 -1.06 14.62
C ASN A 107 10.26 -1.37 13.36
N PHE A 108 10.13 -0.54 12.33
CA PHE A 108 10.83 -0.76 11.07
C PHE A 108 12.35 -0.70 11.20
N ALA A 109 12.87 0.18 12.04
CA ALA A 109 14.31 0.28 12.30
C ALA A 109 14.90 -1.04 12.81
N THR A 110 14.20 -1.71 13.72
CA THR A 110 14.58 -3.05 14.22
C THR A 110 14.47 -4.12 13.13
N MET A 111 13.40 -4.12 12.36
CA MET A 111 13.22 -5.02 11.22
C MET A 111 14.36 -4.89 10.21
N TYR A 112 14.70 -3.67 9.86
CA TYR A 112 15.75 -3.35 8.89
C TYR A 112 17.14 -3.75 9.40
N SER A 113 17.44 -3.45 10.65
CA SER A 113 18.77 -3.66 11.22
C SER A 113 19.06 -5.12 11.58
N TYR A 114 18.05 -5.84 12.10
CA TYR A 114 18.26 -7.18 12.70
C TYR A 114 17.53 -8.31 11.98
N MET A 115 16.47 -8.03 11.25
CA MET A 115 15.61 -9.07 10.66
C MET A 115 15.71 -9.15 9.13
N LYS A 116 16.20 -8.12 8.46
CA LYS A 116 16.31 -8.06 7.00
C LYS A 116 17.11 -9.22 6.42
N ALA A 117 18.23 -9.59 7.05
CA ALA A 117 19.15 -10.59 6.52
C ALA A 117 18.52 -11.97 6.33
N TYR A 118 17.55 -12.33 7.17
CA TYR A 118 16.90 -13.65 7.10
C TYR A 118 15.43 -13.63 6.71
N GLU A 119 14.68 -12.58 7.03
CA GLU A 119 13.26 -12.49 6.64
C GLU A 119 13.06 -12.05 5.19
N LEU A 120 13.86 -11.12 4.69
CA LEU A 120 13.75 -10.66 3.30
C LEU A 120 13.99 -11.77 2.27
N PRO A 121 15.04 -12.61 2.39
CA PRO A 121 15.21 -13.74 1.48
C PRO A 121 14.05 -14.74 1.49
N ARG A 122 13.44 -14.99 2.65
CA ARG A 122 12.24 -15.84 2.76
C ARG A 122 11.06 -15.29 1.99
N VAL A 123 10.80 -14.00 2.15
CA VAL A 123 9.71 -13.30 1.44
C VAL A 123 9.95 -13.33 -0.07
N MET A 124 11.15 -13.01 -0.51
CA MET A 124 11.50 -12.99 -1.93
C MET A 124 11.40 -14.40 -2.55
N LYS A 125 11.84 -15.43 -1.83
CA LYS A 125 11.71 -16.82 -2.26
C LYS A 125 10.24 -17.24 -2.39
N ALA A 126 9.41 -16.91 -1.40
CA ALA A 126 7.99 -17.22 -1.42
C ALA A 126 7.27 -16.51 -2.60
N GLN A 127 7.60 -15.24 -2.86
CA GLN A 127 7.08 -14.50 -4.00
C GLN A 127 7.52 -15.10 -5.34
N TYR A 128 8.78 -15.48 -5.47
CA TYR A 128 9.29 -16.13 -6.66
C TYR A 128 8.57 -17.46 -6.95
N GLU A 129 8.40 -18.28 -5.93
CA GLU A 129 7.68 -19.55 -6.04
C GLU A 129 6.21 -19.36 -6.41
N ALA A 130 5.52 -18.38 -5.80
CA ALA A 130 4.15 -18.03 -6.13
C ALA A 130 4.00 -17.58 -7.59
N ASN A 131 4.86 -16.69 -8.06
CA ASN A 131 4.87 -16.22 -9.44
C ASN A 131 5.15 -17.36 -10.44
N ARG A 132 6.07 -18.25 -10.08
CA ARG A 132 6.37 -19.44 -10.90
C ARG A 132 5.15 -20.36 -11.04
N LEU A 133 4.44 -20.62 -9.94
CA LEU A 133 3.23 -21.42 -9.94
C LEU A 133 2.10 -20.79 -10.77
N GLU A 134 1.92 -19.49 -10.68
CA GLU A 134 0.95 -18.76 -11.50
C GLU A 134 1.28 -18.87 -12.99
N GLN A 135 2.56 -18.75 -13.37
CA GLN A 135 3.00 -18.90 -14.74
C GLN A 135 2.74 -20.33 -15.28
N ILE A 136 2.99 -21.34 -14.46
CA ILE A 136 2.71 -22.75 -14.81
C ILE A 136 1.20 -22.95 -15.01
N LYS A 137 0.37 -22.44 -14.11
CA LYS A 137 -1.10 -22.51 -14.23
C LYS A 137 -1.61 -21.79 -15.48
N ALA A 138 -1.10 -20.60 -15.76
CA ALA A 138 -1.47 -19.84 -16.96
C ALA A 138 -1.11 -20.56 -18.25
N LYS A 139 0.08 -21.18 -18.34
CA LYS A 139 0.51 -22.01 -19.48
C LYS A 139 -0.35 -23.26 -19.64
N ALA A 140 -0.68 -23.94 -18.56
CA ALA A 140 -1.56 -25.12 -18.57
C ALA A 140 -2.97 -24.75 -19.07
N GLN A 141 -3.55 -23.66 -18.59
CA GLN A 141 -4.85 -23.16 -19.06
C GLN A 141 -4.83 -22.75 -20.53
N ALA A 142 -3.78 -22.10 -21.00
CA ALA A 142 -3.62 -21.76 -22.40
C ALA A 142 -3.52 -23.02 -23.31
N SER A 143 -2.81 -24.05 -22.86
CA SER A 143 -2.72 -25.35 -23.58
C SER A 143 -4.07 -26.04 -23.64
N ILE A 144 -4.84 -26.08 -22.57
CA ILE A 144 -6.18 -26.67 -22.52
C ILE A 144 -7.11 -25.92 -23.49
N LYS A 145 -7.11 -24.61 -23.48
CA LYS A 145 -7.93 -23.78 -24.37
C LYS A 145 -7.60 -24.04 -25.83
N SER A 146 -6.33 -24.08 -26.20
CA SER A 146 -5.92 -24.36 -27.57
C SER A 146 -6.33 -25.78 -28.04
N THR A 147 -6.33 -26.77 -27.16
CA THR A 147 -6.78 -28.12 -27.45
C THR A 147 -8.29 -28.19 -27.67
N VAL A 148 -9.07 -27.49 -26.84
CA VAL A 148 -10.53 -27.39 -26.97
C VAL A 148 -10.91 -26.70 -28.28
N ASP A 149 -10.28 -25.58 -28.61
CA ASP A 149 -10.52 -24.85 -29.86
C ASP A 149 -10.19 -25.71 -31.09
N ASN A 150 -9.17 -26.53 -31.02
CA ASN A 150 -8.83 -27.48 -32.10
C ASN A 150 -9.85 -28.61 -32.25
N VAL A 151 -10.41 -29.11 -31.14
CA VAL A 151 -11.45 -30.19 -31.19
C VAL A 151 -12.76 -29.62 -31.73
N GLU A 152 -13.17 -28.42 -31.42
CA GLU A 152 -14.38 -27.77 -31.98
C GLU A 152 -14.28 -27.56 -33.49
N ASN A 153 -13.08 -27.36 -34.03
CA ASN A 153 -12.88 -27.23 -35.48
C ASN A 153 -12.94 -28.56 -36.24
N TYR A 154 -12.94 -29.71 -35.57
CA TYR A 154 -13.08 -31.04 -36.18
C TYR A 154 -14.52 -31.58 -36.24
N PHE A 155 -15.43 -30.90 -35.59
CA PHE A 155 -16.86 -31.19 -35.62
C PHE A 155 -17.63 -30.05 -36.27
#